data_580bafe050075331684238fe518a10b6
#
_entry.id   580bafe050075331684238fe518a10b6
#
_cell.length_a   1.000
_cell.length_b   1.000
_cell.length_c   1.000
_cell.angle_alpha   90.00
_cell.angle_beta   90.00
_cell.angle_gamma   90.00
#
_symmetry.space_group_name_H-M   'P 1'
#
loop_
_entity.id
_entity.type
_entity.pdbx_description
1 polymer ?
#
loop_
_entity_poly.entity_id
_entity_poly.type
_entity_poly.pdbx_seq_one_letter_code
_entity_poly.pdbx_strand_id
1 'polypeptide(L)'
;METGLIIGADEFFGLALCEYMMKEGIHVDITCPHNQTEEQKRLLEERMMWLGRNDLFRVIDFQDGKDTYDLIFIQSEEPDKRQEDLKAAHGMYRVLYEKNEGESSNQKVPAIILPRMFGPWTLDKERTKRDEAFFVEDVARDLFKWASGSEQRQEITHELKVERQTDDKQAEEMMAEWKRQNSTFFDKKQE
;
A
#
# COMPACT_ATOMS: atom_id res chain seq x y z
N MET A 1 -0.89 -15.36 -12.25
CA MET A 1 -1.47 -14.37 -11.30
C MET A 1 -1.84 -13.16 -12.10
N GLU A 2 -3.13 -12.79 -12.08
CA GLU A 2 -3.69 -11.77 -12.98
C GLU A 2 -4.46 -10.67 -12.22
N THR A 3 -4.89 -10.96 -10.98
CA THR A 3 -5.76 -10.06 -10.22
C THR A 3 -5.30 -9.85 -8.79
N GLY A 4 -5.41 -8.62 -8.31
CA GLY A 4 -5.14 -8.23 -6.94
C GLY A 4 -6.20 -7.32 -6.36
N LEU A 5 -6.38 -7.37 -5.04
CA LEU A 5 -7.24 -6.45 -4.29
C LEU A 5 -6.44 -5.82 -3.16
N ILE A 6 -6.54 -4.51 -3.01
CA ILE A 6 -5.99 -3.78 -1.87
C ILE A 6 -7.15 -3.11 -1.12
N ILE A 7 -7.46 -3.61 0.07
CA ILE A 7 -8.55 -3.09 0.91
C ILE A 7 -8.02 -1.96 1.78
N GLY A 8 -8.62 -0.78 1.64
CA GLY A 8 -8.21 0.42 2.38
C GLY A 8 -6.87 0.98 1.91
N ALA A 9 -6.62 0.98 0.59
CA ALA A 9 -5.37 1.50 0.01
C ALA A 9 -5.20 2.99 0.33
N ASP A 10 -4.17 3.32 1.13
CA ASP A 10 -3.82 4.69 1.45
C ASP A 10 -3.05 5.41 0.32
N GLU A 11 -2.93 6.72 0.46
CA GLU A 11 -2.24 7.59 -0.50
C GLU A 11 -0.73 7.29 -0.60
N PHE A 12 -0.14 6.72 0.45
CA PHE A 12 1.31 6.52 0.55
C PHE A 12 1.73 5.12 0.09
N PHE A 13 1.54 4.10 0.93
CA PHE A 13 2.01 2.75 0.64
C PHE A 13 1.03 1.94 -0.20
N GLY A 14 -0.27 2.04 0.08
CA GLY A 14 -1.29 1.26 -0.65
C GLY A 14 -1.27 1.53 -2.15
N LEU A 15 -1.19 2.79 -2.54
CA LEU A 15 -1.06 3.14 -3.95
C LEU A 15 0.33 2.87 -4.53
N ALA A 16 1.42 2.86 -3.73
CA ALA A 16 2.73 2.43 -4.20
C ALA A 16 2.74 0.92 -4.52
N LEU A 17 2.10 0.12 -3.67
CA LEU A 17 1.91 -1.31 -3.91
C LEU A 17 1.06 -1.55 -5.17
N CYS A 18 -0.04 -0.81 -5.32
CA CYS A 18 -0.89 -0.85 -6.50
C CYS A 18 -0.09 -0.56 -7.78
N GLU A 19 0.71 0.52 -7.81
CA GLU A 19 1.56 0.86 -8.95
C GLU A 19 2.55 -0.26 -9.28
N TYR A 20 3.17 -0.85 -8.26
CA TYR A 20 4.10 -1.95 -8.48
C TYR A 20 3.39 -3.17 -9.08
N MET A 21 2.24 -3.57 -8.54
CA MET A 21 1.45 -4.68 -9.07
C MET A 21 1.03 -4.45 -10.53
N MET A 22 0.64 -3.23 -10.88
CA MET A 22 0.32 -2.89 -12.28
C MET A 22 1.55 -2.94 -13.20
N LYS A 23 2.74 -2.57 -12.73
CA LYS A 23 4.01 -2.73 -13.49
C LYS A 23 4.29 -4.19 -13.79
N GLU A 24 3.88 -5.10 -12.91
CA GLU A 24 3.96 -6.56 -13.11
C GLU A 24 2.79 -7.13 -13.95
N GLY A 25 1.91 -6.26 -14.49
CA GLY A 25 0.80 -6.67 -15.35
C GLY A 25 -0.43 -7.18 -14.62
N ILE A 26 -0.56 -6.91 -13.32
CA ILE A 26 -1.70 -7.34 -12.50
C ILE A 26 -2.84 -6.31 -12.60
N HIS A 27 -4.06 -6.76 -12.82
CA HIS A 27 -5.26 -5.95 -12.64
C HIS A 27 -5.52 -5.73 -11.15
N VAL A 28 -5.53 -4.49 -10.69
CA VAL A 28 -5.66 -4.15 -9.28
C VAL A 28 -6.96 -3.40 -9.02
N ASP A 29 -7.81 -4.00 -8.20
CA ASP A 29 -8.93 -3.33 -7.58
C ASP A 29 -8.50 -2.75 -6.24
N ILE A 30 -8.92 -1.54 -5.91
CA ILE A 30 -8.70 -0.96 -4.59
C ILE A 30 -10.00 -0.49 -3.97
N THR A 31 -10.07 -0.52 -2.63
CA THR A 31 -11.03 0.27 -1.85
C THR A 31 -10.30 1.38 -1.11
N CYS A 32 -10.98 2.51 -0.89
CA CYS A 32 -10.41 3.63 -0.15
C CYS A 32 -10.51 3.39 1.37
N PRO A 33 -9.58 3.93 2.18
CA PRO A 33 -9.69 3.90 3.64
C PRO A 33 -10.88 4.74 4.12
N HIS A 34 -11.51 4.33 5.22
CA HIS A 34 -12.64 5.07 5.80
C HIS A 34 -12.22 6.26 6.66
N ASN A 35 -11.09 6.13 7.36
CA ASN A 35 -10.61 7.13 8.32
C ASN A 35 -9.43 7.91 7.73
N GLN A 36 -9.70 9.00 7.03
CA GLN A 36 -8.68 9.87 6.43
C GLN A 36 -8.87 11.32 6.86
N THR A 37 -7.75 12.03 7.04
CA THR A 37 -7.78 13.49 7.10
C THR A 37 -8.13 14.07 5.73
N GLU A 38 -8.61 15.31 5.69
CA GLU A 38 -8.89 15.99 4.41
C GLU A 38 -7.64 16.12 3.53
N GLU A 39 -6.46 16.26 4.14
CA GLU A 39 -5.19 16.29 3.41
C GLU A 39 -4.86 14.94 2.76
N GLN A 40 -5.00 13.86 3.51
CA GLN A 40 -4.80 12.49 2.99
C GLN A 40 -5.78 12.17 1.86
N LYS A 41 -7.05 12.51 2.04
CA LYS A 41 -8.06 12.33 1.01
C LYS A 41 -7.72 13.06 -0.28
N ARG A 42 -7.28 14.32 -0.20
CA ARG A 42 -6.86 15.09 -1.38
C ARG A 42 -5.65 14.46 -2.09
N LEU A 43 -4.64 14.02 -1.33
CA LEU A 43 -3.48 13.31 -1.90
C LEU A 43 -3.89 12.01 -2.57
N LEU A 44 -4.78 11.24 -1.93
CA LEU A 44 -5.31 10.00 -2.47
C LEU A 44 -6.07 10.26 -3.78
N GLU A 45 -6.97 11.23 -3.81
CA GLU A 45 -7.76 11.60 -5.00
C GLU A 45 -6.85 12.03 -6.16
N GLU A 46 -5.84 12.87 -5.88
CA GLU A 46 -4.87 13.31 -6.90
C GLU A 46 -4.10 12.12 -7.48
N ARG A 47 -3.58 11.25 -6.63
CA ARG A 47 -2.85 10.06 -7.07
C ARG A 47 -3.72 9.09 -7.85
N MET A 48 -4.96 8.87 -7.41
CA MET A 48 -5.93 8.05 -8.12
C MET A 48 -6.29 8.60 -9.51
N MET A 49 -6.35 9.91 -9.69
CA MET A 49 -6.57 10.51 -11.02
C MET A 49 -5.43 10.17 -12.01
N TRP A 50 -4.19 10.04 -11.51
CA TRP A 50 -3.07 9.60 -12.34
C TRP A 50 -3.17 8.11 -12.67
N LEU A 51 -3.45 7.27 -11.68
CA LEU A 51 -3.56 5.82 -11.82
C LEU A 51 -4.74 5.40 -12.67
N GLY A 52 -5.86 6.13 -12.60
CA GLY A 52 -7.08 5.86 -13.36
C GLY A 52 -6.95 5.96 -14.88
N ARG A 53 -5.80 6.38 -15.39
CA ARG A 53 -5.46 6.32 -16.82
C ARG A 53 -4.97 4.94 -17.27
N ASN A 54 -4.72 4.05 -16.32
CA ASN A 54 -4.25 2.69 -16.59
C ASN A 54 -5.42 1.71 -16.50
N ASP A 55 -5.65 0.96 -17.56
CA ASP A 55 -6.74 -0.03 -17.65
C ASP A 55 -6.60 -1.18 -16.62
N LEU A 56 -5.43 -1.33 -16.01
CA LEU A 56 -5.19 -2.30 -14.94
C LEU A 56 -5.65 -1.80 -13.55
N PHE A 57 -6.04 -0.52 -13.42
CA PHE A 57 -6.45 0.10 -12.17
C PHE A 57 -7.94 0.31 -12.09
N ARG A 58 -8.54 -0.06 -10.95
CA ARG A 58 -9.95 0.21 -10.68
C ARG A 58 -10.18 0.52 -9.20
N VAL A 59 -10.92 1.59 -8.94
CA VAL A 59 -11.48 1.88 -7.61
C VAL A 59 -12.87 1.25 -7.54
N ILE A 60 -13.14 0.50 -6.49
CA ILE A 60 -14.40 -0.19 -6.30
C ILE A 60 -15.00 0.11 -4.94
N ASP A 61 -16.32 0.10 -4.85
CA ASP A 61 -16.98 -0.13 -3.58
C ASP A 61 -16.81 -1.61 -3.21
N PHE A 62 -16.58 -1.88 -1.93
CA PHE A 62 -16.27 -3.24 -1.48
C PHE A 62 -17.36 -4.27 -1.89
N GLN A 63 -18.60 -3.82 -2.10
CA GLN A 63 -19.71 -4.65 -2.54
C GLN A 63 -19.66 -5.03 -4.01
N ASP A 64 -18.93 -4.25 -4.83
CA ASP A 64 -18.85 -4.43 -6.28
C ASP A 64 -17.62 -5.25 -6.72
N GLY A 65 -16.80 -5.67 -5.75
CA GLY A 65 -15.62 -6.50 -5.99
C GLY A 65 -15.95 -7.93 -6.44
N LYS A 66 -14.94 -8.61 -6.98
CA LYS A 66 -15.01 -10.04 -7.26
C LYS A 66 -15.00 -10.83 -5.95
N ASP A 67 -15.54 -12.04 -5.96
CA ASP A 67 -15.46 -12.94 -4.79
C ASP A 67 -14.08 -13.61 -4.65
N THR A 68 -13.27 -13.59 -5.73
CA THR A 68 -11.97 -14.25 -5.76
C THR A 68 -10.94 -13.36 -6.47
N TYR A 69 -9.78 -13.23 -5.83
CA TYR A 69 -8.58 -12.58 -6.37
C TYR A 69 -7.37 -13.51 -6.23
N ASP A 70 -6.31 -13.27 -6.98
CA ASP A 70 -5.07 -14.01 -6.77
C ASP A 70 -4.38 -13.59 -5.47
N LEU A 71 -4.22 -12.28 -5.26
CA LEU A 71 -3.66 -11.71 -4.04
C LEU A 71 -4.61 -10.68 -3.42
N ILE A 72 -4.70 -10.69 -2.09
CA ILE A 72 -5.46 -9.70 -1.32
C ILE A 72 -4.56 -9.11 -0.23
N PHE A 73 -4.47 -7.79 -0.19
CA PHE A 73 -3.79 -7.04 0.87
C PHE A 73 -4.80 -6.19 1.63
N ILE A 74 -4.76 -6.24 2.95
CA ILE A 74 -5.69 -5.55 3.84
C ILE A 74 -4.90 -4.54 4.65
N GLN A 75 -5.10 -3.25 4.38
CA GLN A 75 -4.51 -2.14 5.14
C GLN A 75 -5.49 -1.49 6.12
N SER A 76 -6.79 -1.76 5.97
CA SER A 76 -7.81 -1.23 6.88
C SER A 76 -7.76 -1.95 8.21
N GLU A 77 -7.81 -1.19 9.32
CA GLU A 77 -7.93 -1.74 10.68
C GLU A 77 -9.36 -2.21 11.00
N GLU A 78 -10.36 -1.75 10.26
CA GLU A 78 -11.76 -2.11 10.48
C GLU A 78 -12.09 -3.44 9.79
N PRO A 79 -12.51 -4.47 10.53
CA PRO A 79 -12.95 -5.72 9.93
C PRO A 79 -14.27 -5.47 9.21
N ASP A 80 -14.27 -5.41 7.91
CA ASP A 80 -15.49 -5.49 7.12
C ASP A 80 -15.99 -6.95 7.14
N LYS A 81 -17.26 -7.15 7.45
CA LYS A 81 -17.88 -8.49 7.51
C LYS A 81 -17.72 -9.28 6.21
N ARG A 82 -17.59 -8.58 5.08
CA ARG A 82 -17.37 -9.20 3.76
C ARG A 82 -15.95 -9.73 3.57
N GLN A 83 -14.98 -9.31 4.36
CA GLN A 83 -13.62 -9.87 4.29
C GLN A 83 -13.60 -11.37 4.57
N GLU A 84 -14.58 -11.88 5.35
CA GLU A 84 -14.71 -13.31 5.64
C GLU A 84 -15.14 -14.14 4.42
N ASP A 85 -15.82 -13.52 3.45
CA ASP A 85 -16.33 -14.19 2.25
C ASP A 85 -15.34 -14.15 1.07
N LEU A 86 -14.31 -13.30 1.14
CA LEU A 86 -13.30 -13.17 0.09
C LEU A 86 -12.37 -14.37 0.03
N LYS A 87 -12.05 -14.79 -1.19
CA LYS A 87 -11.12 -15.89 -1.44
C LYS A 87 -9.90 -15.36 -2.21
N ALA A 88 -8.72 -15.76 -1.73
CA ALA A 88 -7.47 -15.52 -2.40
C ALA A 88 -6.87 -16.82 -2.92
N ALA A 89 -6.52 -16.89 -4.22
CA ALA A 89 -5.96 -18.09 -4.81
C ALA A 89 -4.50 -18.33 -4.38
N HIS A 90 -3.72 -17.24 -4.19
CA HIS A 90 -2.31 -17.33 -3.77
C HIS A 90 -2.10 -16.88 -2.33
N GLY A 91 -2.81 -15.85 -1.87
CA GLY A 91 -2.67 -15.39 -0.50
C GLY A 91 -3.48 -14.15 -0.15
N MET A 92 -3.86 -14.07 1.13
CA MET A 92 -4.49 -12.92 1.75
C MET A 92 -3.66 -12.51 2.96
N TYR A 93 -3.30 -11.22 3.05
CA TYR A 93 -2.38 -10.72 4.05
C TYR A 93 -2.88 -9.39 4.63
N ARG A 94 -2.80 -9.25 5.95
CA ARG A 94 -2.92 -7.94 6.61
C ARG A 94 -1.59 -7.23 6.56
N VAL A 95 -1.62 -5.95 6.23
CA VAL A 95 -0.42 -5.11 6.11
C VAL A 95 -0.42 -4.11 7.25
N LEU A 96 0.61 -4.15 8.09
CA LEU A 96 0.74 -3.34 9.29
C LEU A 96 1.98 -2.46 9.20
N TYR A 97 1.84 -1.18 9.57
CA TYR A 97 2.98 -0.24 9.61
C TYR A 97 3.85 -0.40 10.87
N GLU A 98 3.26 -0.90 11.95
CA GLU A 98 3.92 -1.11 13.23
C GLU A 98 3.39 -2.39 13.89
N LYS A 99 4.21 -2.95 14.76
CA LYS A 99 3.80 -4.08 15.59
C LYS A 99 2.94 -3.56 16.75
N ASN A 100 1.64 -3.75 16.66
CA ASN A 100 0.74 -3.43 17.76
C ASN A 100 0.84 -4.51 18.86
N GLU A 101 1.30 -4.15 20.06
CA GLU A 101 1.43 -5.05 21.22
C GLU A 101 0.11 -5.62 21.78
N GLY A 102 -1.00 -5.40 21.11
CA GLY A 102 -2.33 -5.85 21.54
C GLY A 102 -3.10 -6.64 20.49
N GLU A 103 -2.53 -6.95 19.34
CA GLU A 103 -3.23 -7.73 18.32
C GLU A 103 -3.46 -9.17 18.79
N SER A 104 -4.73 -9.47 18.99
CA SER A 104 -5.23 -10.78 19.37
C SER A 104 -4.73 -11.84 18.38
N SER A 105 -4.10 -12.89 18.89
CA SER A 105 -3.64 -14.08 18.15
C SER A 105 -4.79 -14.87 17.47
N ASN A 106 -6.03 -14.40 17.53
CA ASN A 106 -7.22 -15.05 16.98
C ASN A 106 -7.53 -14.65 15.53
N GLN A 107 -6.68 -13.88 14.85
CA GLN A 107 -6.95 -13.49 13.48
C GLN A 107 -6.46 -14.58 12.51
N LYS A 108 -7.39 -15.05 11.66
CA LYS A 108 -7.13 -16.11 10.66
C LYS A 108 -6.23 -15.70 9.50
N VAL A 109 -6.06 -14.38 9.27
CA VAL A 109 -5.29 -13.84 8.16
C VAL A 109 -3.91 -13.45 8.64
N PRO A 110 -2.84 -13.97 8.02
CA PRO A 110 -1.45 -13.62 8.36
C PRO A 110 -1.21 -12.11 8.26
N ALA A 111 -0.40 -11.59 9.19
CA ALA A 111 -0.01 -10.19 9.22
C ALA A 111 1.43 -10.01 8.72
N ILE A 112 1.66 -8.96 7.94
CA ILE A 112 2.98 -8.55 7.48
C ILE A 112 3.28 -7.19 8.09
N ILE A 113 4.34 -7.13 8.87
CA ILE A 113 4.83 -5.89 9.46
C ILE A 113 5.80 -5.25 8.48
N LEU A 114 5.48 -4.03 8.05
CA LEU A 114 6.34 -3.25 7.17
C LEU A 114 7.44 -2.55 7.96
N PRO A 115 8.63 -2.40 7.39
CA PRO A 115 9.66 -1.56 7.98
C PRO A 115 9.26 -0.08 7.87
N ARG A 116 9.97 0.79 8.59
CA ARG A 116 9.83 2.23 8.44
C ARG A 116 10.13 2.66 7.01
N MET A 117 9.28 3.54 6.46
CA MET A 117 9.33 3.96 5.06
C MET A 117 9.40 5.46 4.93
N PHE A 118 10.02 5.92 3.84
CA PHE A 118 9.95 7.30 3.36
C PHE A 118 9.68 7.32 1.85
N GLY A 119 9.16 8.44 1.35
CA GLY A 119 8.89 8.56 -0.09
C GLY A 119 7.94 9.70 -0.43
N PRO A 120 7.55 9.82 -1.69
CA PRO A 120 6.55 10.79 -2.16
C PRO A 120 5.13 10.43 -1.66
N TRP A 121 4.17 11.34 -1.94
CA TRP A 121 2.76 11.15 -1.62
C TRP A 121 2.43 11.09 -0.13
N THR A 122 3.19 11.83 0.68
CA THR A 122 2.91 12.00 2.11
C THR A 122 3.21 13.42 2.57
N LEU A 123 2.38 13.95 3.45
CA LEU A 123 2.63 15.19 4.18
C LEU A 123 3.17 14.94 5.59
N ASP A 124 3.25 13.68 6.00
CA ASP A 124 3.84 13.27 7.27
C ASP A 124 5.37 13.51 7.23
N LYS A 125 5.83 14.39 8.11
CA LYS A 125 7.26 14.75 8.20
C LYS A 125 8.14 13.57 8.59
N GLU A 126 7.64 12.61 9.37
CA GLU A 126 8.39 11.42 9.74
C GLU A 126 8.59 10.49 8.53
N ARG A 127 7.61 10.41 7.63
CA ARG A 127 7.69 9.64 6.39
C ARG A 127 8.51 10.33 5.28
N THR A 128 9.04 11.53 5.55
CA THR A 128 9.99 12.21 4.65
C THR A 128 11.44 12.07 5.11
N LYS A 129 11.68 11.51 6.29
CA LYS A 129 13.02 11.28 6.85
C LYS A 129 13.57 9.92 6.42
N ARG A 130 14.84 9.89 6.06
CA ARG A 130 15.54 8.70 5.56
C ARG A 130 16.13 7.83 6.65
N ASP A 131 16.33 8.37 7.85
CA ASP A 131 17.03 7.69 8.94
C ASP A 131 16.40 6.32 9.24
N GLU A 132 17.14 5.26 8.96
CA GLU A 132 16.72 3.86 9.15
C GLU A 132 15.44 3.46 8.39
N ALA A 133 15.01 4.25 7.39
CA ALA A 133 13.83 3.99 6.58
C ALA A 133 14.20 3.45 5.20
N PHE A 134 13.27 2.73 4.58
CA PHE A 134 13.37 2.24 3.21
C PHE A 134 12.52 3.12 2.28
N PHE A 135 12.93 3.22 1.01
CA PHE A 135 12.11 3.91 0.02
C PHE A 135 10.82 3.12 -0.23
N VAL A 136 9.69 3.79 -0.26
CA VAL A 136 8.35 3.15 -0.29
C VAL A 136 8.19 2.19 -1.47
N GLU A 137 8.77 2.48 -2.63
CA GLU A 137 8.70 1.60 -3.81
C GLU A 137 9.52 0.31 -3.62
N ASP A 138 10.64 0.36 -2.89
CA ASP A 138 11.42 -0.84 -2.57
C ASP A 138 10.61 -1.77 -1.66
N VAL A 139 9.89 -1.18 -0.68
CA VAL A 139 9.02 -1.95 0.23
C VAL A 139 7.84 -2.57 -0.51
N ALA A 140 7.20 -1.81 -1.40
CA ALA A 140 6.09 -2.32 -2.22
C ALA A 140 6.52 -3.47 -3.13
N ARG A 141 7.69 -3.35 -3.77
CA ARG A 141 8.30 -4.40 -4.58
C ARG A 141 8.53 -5.68 -3.78
N ASP A 142 9.18 -5.55 -2.63
CA ASP A 142 9.58 -6.73 -1.87
C ASP A 142 8.39 -7.39 -1.16
N LEU A 143 7.38 -6.61 -0.77
CA LEU A 143 6.11 -7.18 -0.31
C LEU A 143 5.43 -8.00 -1.40
N PHE A 144 5.33 -7.45 -2.62
CA PHE A 144 4.72 -8.17 -3.72
C PHE A 144 5.49 -9.44 -4.08
N LYS A 145 6.82 -9.37 -4.19
CA LYS A 145 7.67 -10.55 -4.44
C LYS A 145 7.51 -11.60 -3.36
N TRP A 146 7.48 -11.16 -2.10
CA TRP A 146 7.28 -12.04 -0.97
C TRP A 146 5.89 -12.72 -1.03
N ALA A 147 4.82 -11.98 -1.29
CA ALA A 147 3.46 -12.50 -1.33
C ALA A 147 3.20 -13.42 -2.53
N SER A 148 3.85 -13.16 -3.68
CA SER A 148 3.73 -13.96 -4.90
C SER A 148 4.63 -15.21 -4.92
N GLY A 149 5.53 -15.37 -3.95
CA GLY A 149 6.38 -16.55 -3.82
C GLY A 149 5.57 -17.81 -3.47
N SER A 150 6.02 -18.97 -3.99
CA SER A 150 5.34 -20.28 -3.87
C SER A 150 5.51 -20.97 -2.51
N GLU A 151 6.23 -20.39 -1.56
CA GLU A 151 6.42 -21.00 -0.25
C GLU A 151 5.14 -20.85 0.60
N GLN A 152 4.59 -22.00 1.03
CA GLN A 152 3.49 -22.02 2.01
C GLN A 152 4.01 -21.47 3.34
N ARG A 153 3.54 -20.29 3.72
CA ARG A 153 3.99 -19.60 4.92
C ARG A 153 3.04 -19.88 6.06
N GLN A 154 3.56 -20.57 7.08
CA GLN A 154 2.79 -20.95 8.28
C GLN A 154 2.84 -19.87 9.38
N GLU A 155 3.59 -18.81 9.20
CA GLU A 155 3.74 -17.76 10.22
C GLU A 155 2.50 -16.86 10.26
N ILE A 156 1.95 -16.67 11.46
CA ILE A 156 0.82 -15.76 11.71
C ILE A 156 1.23 -14.30 11.52
N THR A 157 2.50 -13.99 11.80
CA THR A 157 3.07 -12.64 11.69
C THR A 157 4.46 -12.72 11.08
N HIS A 158 4.72 -11.91 10.07
CA HIS A 158 6.01 -11.86 9.36
C HIS A 158 6.53 -10.42 9.32
N GLU A 159 7.80 -10.22 9.66
CA GLU A 159 8.50 -8.94 9.46
C GLU A 159 9.11 -8.93 8.07
N LEU A 160 8.69 -7.98 7.22
CA LEU A 160 9.16 -7.88 5.85
C LEU A 160 10.63 -7.47 5.81
N LYS A 161 11.45 -8.30 5.18
CA LYS A 161 12.84 -7.96 4.86
C LYS A 161 12.89 -7.24 3.53
N VAL A 162 13.49 -6.05 3.50
CA VAL A 162 13.56 -5.21 2.30
C VAL A 162 15.00 -5.05 1.85
N GLU A 163 15.22 -5.21 0.56
CA GLU A 163 16.50 -4.93 -0.10
C GLU A 163 16.47 -3.53 -0.70
N ARG A 164 17.43 -2.67 -0.30
CA ARG A 164 17.55 -1.33 -0.88
C ARG A 164 18.03 -1.43 -2.33
N GLN A 165 17.20 -0.99 -3.27
CA GLN A 165 17.56 -0.83 -4.69
C GLN A 165 17.59 0.64 -5.10
N THR A 166 16.75 1.45 -4.48
CA THR A 166 16.74 2.90 -4.70
C THR A 166 17.87 3.53 -3.91
N ASP A 167 18.87 4.06 -4.59
CA ASP A 167 19.94 4.79 -3.94
C ASP A 167 19.49 6.19 -3.46
N ASP A 168 20.30 6.80 -2.57
CA ASP A 168 19.92 8.07 -1.93
C ASP A 168 19.72 9.19 -2.96
N LYS A 169 20.50 9.22 -4.04
CA LYS A 169 20.39 10.23 -5.08
C LYS A 169 19.09 10.08 -5.88
N GLN A 170 18.76 8.85 -6.26
CA GLN A 170 17.50 8.55 -6.95
C GLN A 170 16.30 8.91 -6.08
N ALA A 171 16.32 8.56 -4.81
CA ALA A 171 15.27 8.93 -3.87
C ALA A 171 15.11 10.46 -3.75
N GLU A 172 16.23 11.20 -3.67
CA GLU A 172 16.20 12.67 -3.65
C GLU A 172 15.59 13.26 -4.89
N GLU A 173 16.00 12.78 -6.06
CA GLU A 173 15.47 13.24 -7.34
C GLU A 173 13.96 12.97 -7.44
N MET A 174 13.50 11.79 -7.07
CA MET A 174 12.07 11.44 -7.06
C MET A 174 11.26 12.31 -6.07
N MET A 175 11.79 12.54 -4.87
CA MET A 175 11.15 13.42 -3.88
C MET A 175 11.08 14.88 -4.35
N ALA A 176 12.15 15.38 -4.96
CA ALA A 176 12.21 16.74 -5.48
C ALA A 176 11.23 16.93 -6.64
N GLU A 177 11.18 15.97 -7.55
CA GLU A 177 10.25 15.98 -8.68
C GLU A 177 8.80 15.94 -8.20
N TRP A 178 8.47 15.07 -7.27
CA TRP A 178 7.12 15.01 -6.69
C TRP A 178 6.71 16.34 -6.04
N LYS A 179 7.60 16.96 -5.23
CA LYS A 179 7.34 18.26 -4.62
C LYS A 179 7.13 19.36 -5.65
N ARG A 180 7.91 19.34 -6.74
CA ARG A 180 7.78 20.30 -7.83
C ARG A 180 6.42 20.18 -8.53
N GLN A 181 6.00 18.95 -8.84
CA GLN A 181 4.73 18.67 -9.52
C GLN A 181 3.52 18.96 -8.64
N ASN A 182 3.67 18.83 -7.32
CA ASN A 182 2.61 18.95 -6.34
C ASN A 182 2.79 20.15 -5.40
N SER A 183 3.42 21.23 -5.86
CA SER A 183 3.73 22.43 -5.05
C SER A 183 2.49 23.02 -4.37
N THR A 184 1.31 22.94 -5.00
CA THR A 184 0.04 23.43 -4.45
C THR A 184 -0.36 22.79 -3.11
N PHE A 185 0.14 21.59 -2.79
CA PHE A 185 -0.09 20.98 -1.46
C PHE A 185 0.77 21.60 -0.36
N PHE A 186 1.88 22.25 -0.75
CA PHE A 186 2.85 22.83 0.19
C PHE A 186 2.63 24.34 0.37
N ASP A 187 2.06 25.04 -0.62
CA ASP A 187 1.92 26.50 -0.63
C ASP A 187 0.79 27.03 0.29
N LYS A 188 -0.11 26.16 0.79
CA LYS A 188 -1.26 26.54 1.65
C LYS A 188 -0.97 26.71 3.14
N LYS A 189 0.29 26.72 3.58
CA LYS A 189 0.66 26.92 5.01
C LYS A 189 1.04 28.36 5.35
N GLN A 190 0.58 29.36 4.60
CA GLN A 190 0.83 30.79 4.90
C GLN A 190 -0.45 31.63 5.07
N GLU A 191 -1.56 31.04 5.54
CA GLU A 191 -2.69 31.82 6.04
C GLU A 191 -3.05 31.40 7.46
#